data_80e002130a6d1573bc9d36d21038ffc3
#
_entry.id   80e002130a6d1573bc9d36d21038ffc3
#
_cell.length_a   1.000
_cell.length_b   1.000
_cell.length_c   1.000
_cell.angle_alpha   90.00
_cell.angle_beta   90.00
_cell.angle_gamma   90.00
#
_symmetry.space_group_name_H-M   'P 1'
#
loop_
_entity.id
_entity.type
_entity.pdbx_description
1 polymer ?
#
loop_
_entity_poly.entity_id
_entity_poly.type
_entity_poly.pdbx_seq_one_letter_code
_entity_poly.pdbx_strand_id
1 'polypeptide(L)'
;MTQRLGSSAAFLSAGGYHHHIGLNTWQSRGGPAPAPDMTGLYHTAVLLPDRKSLAAVLHRVLEAGIALEGAADHGVSEAIYLRDPDGNGVELYRDRAEAEWPRAADGSLAMGTEALDLQVLLAEAE
;
A
#
# COMPACT_ATOMS: atom_id res chain seq x y z
N MET A 1 -12.80 -7.55 -6.54
CA MET A 1 -14.07 -7.24 -5.83
C MET A 1 -14.84 -8.54 -5.69
N THR A 2 -15.27 -8.88 -4.46
CA THR A 2 -15.98 -10.12 -4.15
C THR A 2 -17.49 -9.95 -4.11
N GLN A 3 -17.98 -8.82 -3.61
CA GLN A 3 -19.41 -8.54 -3.53
C GLN A 3 -19.69 -7.03 -3.49
N ARG A 4 -20.89 -6.65 -3.95
CA ARG A 4 -21.50 -5.33 -3.72
C ARG A 4 -22.83 -5.50 -2.98
N LEU A 5 -23.14 -4.56 -2.09
CA LEU A 5 -24.46 -4.39 -1.48
C LEU A 5 -25.09 -3.11 -2.04
N GLY A 6 -25.84 -3.27 -3.12
CA GLY A 6 -26.42 -2.14 -3.86
C GLY A 6 -25.34 -1.13 -4.29
N SER A 7 -25.62 0.15 -4.06
CA SER A 7 -24.69 1.27 -4.32
C SER A 7 -23.99 1.79 -3.07
N SER A 8 -24.15 1.12 -1.93
CA SER A 8 -23.71 1.65 -0.64
C SER A 8 -22.51 0.93 0.00
N ALA A 9 -22.19 -0.30 -0.45
CA ALA A 9 -21.02 -1.00 0.04
C ALA A 9 -20.39 -1.90 -1.03
N ALA A 10 -19.09 -2.12 -0.90
CA ALA A 10 -18.31 -3.02 -1.73
C ALA A 10 -17.25 -3.74 -0.90
N PHE A 11 -17.00 -4.99 -1.24
CA PHE A 11 -16.01 -5.83 -0.57
C PHE A 11 -14.93 -6.27 -1.56
N LEU A 12 -13.67 -6.15 -1.13
CA LEU A 12 -12.50 -6.49 -1.91
C LEU A 12 -11.68 -7.57 -1.21
N SER A 13 -11.17 -8.50 -1.99
CA SER A 13 -10.32 -9.57 -1.48
C SER A 13 -9.42 -10.14 -2.56
N ALA A 14 -8.41 -10.89 -2.12
CA ALA A 14 -7.58 -11.77 -2.91
C ALA A 14 -7.61 -13.18 -2.32
N GLY A 15 -7.17 -14.20 -3.09
CA GLY A 15 -7.00 -15.56 -2.61
C GLY A 15 -8.28 -16.30 -2.20
N GLY A 16 -9.47 -15.87 -2.69
CA GLY A 16 -10.74 -16.55 -2.40
C GLY A 16 -11.34 -16.27 -1.02
N TYR A 17 -10.73 -15.40 -0.21
CA TYR A 17 -11.29 -14.98 1.07
C TYR A 17 -12.50 -14.06 0.86
N HIS A 18 -13.47 -14.04 1.79
CA HIS A 18 -14.71 -13.29 1.60
C HIS A 18 -14.47 -11.77 1.47
N HIS A 19 -13.64 -11.14 2.30
CA HIS A 19 -13.16 -9.78 2.11
C HIS A 19 -12.00 -9.45 3.08
N HIS A 20 -11.04 -8.66 2.60
CA HIS A 20 -10.01 -8.02 3.40
C HIS A 20 -10.36 -6.55 3.65
N ILE A 21 -11.02 -5.91 2.69
CA ILE A 21 -11.40 -4.49 2.76
C ILE A 21 -12.90 -4.39 2.52
N GLY A 22 -13.61 -3.73 3.44
CA GLY A 22 -15.01 -3.34 3.30
C GLY A 22 -15.14 -1.84 3.14
N LEU A 23 -15.67 -1.40 2.01
CA LEU A 23 -15.95 0.01 1.72
C LEU A 23 -17.44 0.28 1.86
N ASN A 24 -17.82 1.39 2.45
CA ASN A 24 -19.22 1.81 2.49
C ASN A 24 -19.37 3.34 2.47
N THR A 25 -20.57 3.78 2.13
CA THR A 25 -20.94 5.20 2.07
C THR A 25 -22.11 5.53 3.02
N TRP A 26 -22.37 4.70 4.03
CA TRP A 26 -23.56 4.80 4.87
C TRP A 26 -23.71 6.14 5.58
N GLN A 27 -22.59 6.73 6.00
CA GLN A 27 -22.58 8.03 6.70
C GLN A 27 -21.76 9.10 5.96
N SER A 28 -21.08 8.74 4.87
CA SER A 28 -20.10 9.61 4.20
C SER A 28 -20.49 9.98 2.76
N ARG A 29 -21.65 9.53 2.27
CA ARG A 29 -22.06 9.80 0.88
C ARG A 29 -22.11 11.31 0.59
N GLY A 30 -21.28 11.76 -0.37
CA GLY A 30 -21.17 13.17 -0.75
C GLY A 30 -20.48 14.06 0.29
N GLY A 31 -19.93 13.48 1.35
CA GLY A 31 -19.13 14.22 2.32
C GLY A 31 -17.76 14.61 1.75
N PRO A 32 -17.15 15.70 2.23
CA PRO A 32 -15.80 16.09 1.86
C PRO A 32 -14.78 15.14 2.49
N ALA A 33 -13.60 15.06 1.87
CA ALA A 33 -12.45 14.43 2.53
C ALA A 33 -12.10 15.17 3.84
N PRO A 34 -11.59 14.46 4.87
CA PRO A 34 -11.14 15.13 6.10
C PRO A 34 -10.00 16.11 5.78
N ALA A 35 -9.93 17.21 6.52
CA ALA A 35 -8.81 18.14 6.42
C ALA A 35 -7.50 17.46 6.86
N PRO A 36 -6.31 17.91 6.36
CA PRO A 36 -5.04 17.26 6.64
C PRO A 36 -4.64 17.17 8.12
N ASP A 37 -5.18 18.04 8.95
CA ASP A 37 -4.92 18.13 10.40
C ASP A 37 -5.98 17.43 11.26
N MET A 38 -6.89 16.70 10.65
CA MET A 38 -7.91 15.92 11.34
C MET A 38 -7.48 14.47 11.54
N THR A 39 -7.99 13.85 12.60
CA THR A 39 -7.87 12.40 12.79
C THR A 39 -8.64 11.65 11.71
N GLY A 40 -8.11 10.53 11.25
CA GLY A 40 -8.72 9.71 10.21
C GLY A 40 -7.79 8.58 9.77
N LEU A 41 -8.15 7.91 8.68
CA LEU A 41 -7.31 6.90 8.06
C LEU A 41 -6.12 7.57 7.37
N TYR A 42 -4.89 7.23 7.81
CA TYR A 42 -3.68 7.70 7.13
C TYR A 42 -3.42 6.88 5.86
N HIS A 43 -3.31 5.56 6.01
CA HIS A 43 -3.26 4.64 4.87
C HIS A 43 -3.74 3.23 5.26
N THR A 44 -4.08 2.44 4.26
CA THR A 44 -4.22 0.99 4.34
C THR A 44 -2.98 0.37 3.73
N ALA A 45 -2.29 -0.48 4.48
CA ALA A 45 -1.09 -1.18 4.00
C ALA A 45 -1.44 -2.60 3.53
N VAL A 46 -0.98 -2.95 2.33
CA VAL A 46 -1.17 -4.27 1.71
C VAL A 46 0.20 -4.94 1.57
N LEU A 47 0.40 -6.00 2.33
CA LEU A 47 1.61 -6.81 2.26
C LEU A 47 1.59 -7.71 1.02
N LEU A 48 2.64 -7.63 0.23
CA LEU A 48 2.89 -8.51 -0.90
C LEU A 48 3.93 -9.58 -0.51
N PRO A 49 3.84 -10.79 -1.09
CA PRO A 49 4.66 -11.91 -0.63
C PRO A 49 6.16 -11.72 -0.87
N ASP A 50 6.54 -10.98 -1.91
CA ASP A 50 7.92 -10.81 -2.33
C ASP A 50 8.13 -9.55 -3.20
N ARG A 51 9.40 -9.28 -3.52
CA ARG A 51 9.81 -8.12 -4.32
C ARG A 51 9.30 -8.19 -5.75
N LYS A 52 9.24 -9.37 -6.35
CA LYS A 52 8.70 -9.58 -7.70
C LYS A 52 7.20 -9.24 -7.76
N SER A 53 6.45 -9.61 -6.73
CA SER A 53 5.03 -9.26 -6.60
C SER A 53 4.84 -7.75 -6.44
N LEU A 54 5.69 -7.07 -5.66
CA LEU A 54 5.66 -5.62 -5.53
C LEU A 54 5.98 -4.94 -6.87
N ALA A 55 6.99 -5.42 -7.60
CA ALA A 55 7.33 -4.94 -8.95
C ALA A 55 6.17 -5.11 -9.92
N ALA A 56 5.52 -6.27 -9.94
CA ALA A 56 4.38 -6.55 -10.81
C ALA A 56 3.16 -5.66 -10.50
N VAL A 57 2.94 -5.33 -9.24
CA VAL A 57 1.88 -4.39 -8.85
C VAL A 57 2.25 -2.96 -9.22
N LEU A 58 3.51 -2.54 -9.00
CA LEU A 58 4.00 -1.23 -9.44
C LEU A 58 3.80 -1.04 -10.95
N HIS A 59 4.17 -2.04 -11.76
CA HIS A 59 3.97 -1.99 -13.21
C HIS A 59 2.50 -1.73 -13.55
N ARG A 60 1.56 -2.47 -12.95
CA ARG A 60 0.11 -2.28 -13.18
C ARG A 60 -0.40 -0.92 -12.73
N VAL A 61 0.12 -0.39 -11.62
CA VAL A 61 -0.23 0.96 -11.12
C VAL A 61 0.17 2.02 -12.14
N LEU A 62 1.39 1.91 -12.68
CA LEU A 62 1.91 2.84 -13.69
C LEU A 62 1.17 2.71 -15.02
N GLU A 63 0.89 1.48 -15.49
CA GLU A 63 0.09 1.24 -16.70
C GLU A 63 -1.33 1.81 -16.59
N ALA A 64 -1.92 1.76 -15.40
CA ALA A 64 -3.22 2.36 -15.13
C ALA A 64 -3.20 3.90 -15.04
N GLY A 65 -2.02 4.52 -15.17
CA GLY A 65 -1.86 5.96 -15.05
C GLY A 65 -2.09 6.51 -13.63
N ILE A 66 -1.98 5.65 -12.61
CA ILE A 66 -2.16 6.05 -11.21
C ILE A 66 -0.87 6.70 -10.72
N ALA A 67 -0.98 7.92 -10.21
CA ALA A 67 0.18 8.64 -9.67
C ALA A 67 0.65 8.03 -8.35
N LEU A 68 1.97 7.91 -8.19
CA LEU A 68 2.58 7.58 -6.90
C LEU A 68 2.77 8.87 -6.09
N GLU A 69 2.54 8.79 -4.78
CA GLU A 69 2.91 9.85 -3.84
C GLU A 69 4.36 9.72 -3.37
N GLY A 70 4.90 8.51 -3.38
CA GLY A 70 6.26 8.25 -2.97
C GLY A 70 6.62 6.76 -3.05
N ALA A 71 7.87 6.50 -2.77
CA ALA A 71 8.41 5.15 -2.59
C ALA A 71 9.58 5.21 -1.60
N ALA A 72 9.70 4.21 -0.75
CA ALA A 72 10.72 4.19 0.29
C ALA A 72 11.26 2.78 0.53
N ASP A 73 12.55 2.73 0.84
CA ASP A 73 13.22 1.59 1.45
C ASP A 73 13.39 1.88 2.95
N HIS A 74 12.72 1.10 3.79
CA HIS A 74 12.78 1.23 5.24
C HIS A 74 13.86 0.38 5.90
N GLY A 75 14.66 -0.33 5.10
CA GLY A 75 15.64 -1.30 5.56
C GLY A 75 15.01 -2.63 5.99
N VAL A 76 13.82 -2.61 6.52
CA VAL A 76 13.01 -3.80 6.88
C VAL A 76 11.98 -4.16 5.82
N SER A 77 11.58 -3.19 4.99
CA SER A 77 10.59 -3.32 3.94
C SER A 77 10.87 -2.35 2.80
N GLU A 78 10.30 -2.61 1.64
CA GLU A 78 10.21 -1.67 0.52
C GLU A 78 8.75 -1.38 0.25
N ALA A 79 8.39 -0.11 0.07
CA ALA A 79 7.02 0.35 -0.06
C ALA A 79 6.84 1.36 -1.18
N ILE A 80 5.65 1.33 -1.80
CA ILE A 80 5.16 2.37 -2.70
C ILE A 80 3.84 2.93 -2.15
N TYR A 81 3.64 4.23 -2.30
CA TYR A 81 2.53 4.96 -1.74
C TYR A 81 1.70 5.63 -2.84
N LEU A 82 0.40 5.52 -2.75
CA LEU A 82 -0.57 6.12 -3.67
C LEU A 82 -1.86 6.50 -2.94
N ARG A 83 -2.79 7.12 -3.64
CA ARG A 83 -4.13 7.42 -3.14
C ARG A 83 -5.19 6.62 -3.87
N ASP A 84 -6.22 6.23 -3.12
CA ASP A 84 -7.45 5.74 -3.73
C ASP A 84 -8.27 6.92 -4.31
N PRO A 85 -9.36 6.65 -5.06
CA PRO A 85 -10.19 7.72 -5.64
C PRO A 85 -10.82 8.69 -4.62
N ASP A 86 -10.93 8.30 -3.36
CA ASP A 86 -11.47 9.14 -2.28
C ASP A 86 -10.36 9.89 -1.51
N GLY A 87 -9.10 9.71 -1.92
CA GLY A 87 -7.94 10.35 -1.30
C GLY A 87 -7.39 9.63 -0.08
N ASN A 88 -7.86 8.41 0.24
CA ASN A 88 -7.27 7.61 1.29
C ASN A 88 -5.90 7.08 0.87
N GLY A 89 -4.94 7.10 1.80
CA GLY A 89 -3.61 6.53 1.56
C GLY A 89 -3.67 5.02 1.35
N VAL A 90 -2.88 4.54 0.39
CA VAL A 90 -2.63 3.12 0.14
C VAL A 90 -1.13 2.90 0.09
N GLU A 91 -0.67 1.98 0.93
CA GLU A 91 0.70 1.49 0.92
C GLU A 91 0.71 0.07 0.34
N LEU A 92 1.55 -0.16 -0.64
CA LEU A 92 1.83 -1.49 -1.18
C LEU A 92 3.28 -1.82 -0.84
N TYR A 93 3.51 -2.88 -0.07
CA TYR A 93 4.85 -3.14 0.45
C TYR A 93 5.18 -4.63 0.48
N ARG A 94 6.47 -4.92 0.57
CA ARG A 94 6.99 -6.25 0.89
C ARG A 94 7.96 -6.16 2.04
N ASP A 95 8.02 -7.16 2.89
CA ASP A 95 9.03 -7.25 3.94
C ASP A 95 10.35 -7.83 3.39
N ARG A 96 11.46 -7.38 3.96
CA ARG A 96 12.74 -8.10 3.87
C ARG A 96 12.74 -9.27 4.85
N ALA A 97 13.54 -10.28 4.58
CA ALA A 97 13.75 -11.35 5.56
C ALA A 97 14.30 -10.76 6.88
N GLU A 98 13.84 -11.26 8.01
CA GLU A 98 14.24 -10.71 9.33
C GLU A 98 15.76 -10.69 9.53
N ALA A 99 16.46 -11.65 8.93
CA ALA A 99 17.93 -11.72 8.98
C ALA A 99 18.64 -10.56 8.26
N GLU A 100 17.93 -9.85 7.37
CA GLU A 100 18.43 -8.70 6.62
C GLU A 100 18.09 -7.36 7.30
N TRP A 101 17.28 -7.38 8.37
CA TRP A 101 16.86 -6.16 9.04
C TRP A 101 18.03 -5.44 9.70
N PRO A 102 18.18 -4.13 9.46
CA PRO A 102 19.26 -3.36 10.04
C PRO A 102 19.14 -3.29 11.56
N ARG A 103 20.27 -3.38 12.23
CA ARG A 103 20.37 -3.33 13.69
C ARG A 103 21.34 -2.23 14.11
N ALA A 104 20.98 -1.50 15.15
CA ALA A 104 21.87 -0.56 15.82
C ALA A 104 22.93 -1.29 16.66
N ALA A 105 23.92 -0.55 17.15
CA ALA A 105 25.03 -1.12 17.94
C ALA A 105 24.56 -1.80 19.24
N ASP A 106 23.43 -1.39 19.79
CA ASP A 106 22.79 -2.00 20.98
C ASP A 106 21.88 -3.20 20.66
N GLY A 107 21.79 -3.60 19.38
CA GLY A 107 20.96 -4.70 18.89
C GLY A 107 19.50 -4.32 18.60
N SER A 108 19.08 -3.09 18.89
CA SER A 108 17.74 -2.60 18.56
C SER A 108 17.54 -2.50 17.04
N LEU A 109 16.28 -2.54 16.60
CA LEU A 109 15.93 -2.38 15.18
C LEU A 109 16.26 -0.95 14.71
N ALA A 110 16.94 -0.82 13.58
CA ALA A 110 17.35 0.45 12.98
C ALA A 110 16.61 0.70 11.66
N MET A 111 15.28 0.91 11.75
CA MET A 111 14.48 1.29 10.59
C MET A 111 14.87 2.68 10.08
N GLY A 112 14.88 2.85 8.77
CA GLY A 112 15.18 4.11 8.09
C GLY A 112 14.13 4.49 7.07
N THR A 113 14.42 5.52 6.30
CA THR A 113 13.63 5.91 5.13
C THR A 113 14.61 6.42 4.08
N GLU A 114 14.94 5.54 3.15
CA GLU A 114 15.79 5.83 2.00
C GLU A 114 14.95 5.86 0.72
N ALA A 115 15.46 6.49 -0.32
CA ALA A 115 14.80 6.48 -1.62
C ALA A 115 14.83 5.07 -2.22
N LEU A 116 13.66 4.54 -2.59
CA LEU A 116 13.56 3.28 -3.33
C LEU A 116 13.78 3.55 -4.83
N ASP A 117 14.72 2.84 -5.45
CA ASP A 117 14.94 2.90 -6.89
C ASP A 117 13.84 2.10 -7.63
N LEU A 118 12.88 2.86 -8.18
CA LEU A 118 11.76 2.28 -8.90
C LEU A 118 12.15 1.61 -10.22
N GLN A 119 13.24 2.03 -10.86
CA GLN A 119 13.70 1.40 -12.11
C GLN A 119 14.29 0.01 -11.81
N VAL A 120 15.08 -0.08 -10.74
CA VAL A 120 15.60 -1.36 -10.27
C VAL A 120 14.47 -2.29 -9.80
N LEU A 121 13.45 -1.75 -9.13
CA LEU A 121 12.29 -2.53 -8.71
C LEU A 121 11.51 -3.05 -9.93
N LEU A 122 11.21 -2.19 -10.90
CA LEU A 122 10.45 -2.56 -12.11
C LEU A 122 11.13 -3.67 -12.92
N ALA A 123 12.45 -3.68 -12.99
CA ALA A 123 13.20 -4.71 -13.69
C ALA A 123 12.97 -6.14 -13.14
N GLU A 124 12.46 -6.26 -11.92
CA GLU A 124 12.11 -7.56 -11.33
C GLU A 124 10.73 -8.09 -11.75
N ALA A 125 9.92 -7.28 -12.42
CA ALA A 125 8.61 -7.71 -12.93
C ALA A 125 8.72 -8.62 -14.17
N GLU A 126 9.87 -8.56 -14.85
CA GLU A 126 10.19 -9.38 -16.02
C GLU A 126 10.66 -10.79 -15.57
#